data_9786bc7af0383779af71002dd835f023
#
_entry.id   9786bc7af0383779af71002dd835f023
#
_cell.length_a   1.000
_cell.length_b   1.000
_cell.length_c   1.000
_cell.angle_alpha   90.00
_cell.angle_beta   90.00
_cell.angle_gamma   90.00
#
_symmetry.space_group_name_H-M   'P 1'
#
loop_
_entity.id
_entity.type
_entity.pdbx_description
1 polymer ?
#
loop_
_entity_poly.entity_id
_entity_poly.type
_entity_poly.pdbx_seq_one_letter_code
_entity_poly.pdbx_strand_id
1 'polypeptide(L)'
;MQVNNTNETKQRRLLIENAAQILTMRGESNHDVGMVENGWLYIEGDRIKAVGSQEEVERAAGDLEGVERLDAAGKVITPGFVDCHTHVVFGGSRVAEYAVKLTDPRPETLKKLGIPTGIYASVNMTRDTSVERLAARTERRMRNMLVTGTTTIESKSGYGFTLPAEMKMLEVNRLLSATLPMDIVPTFLGAHGWAEGKSKEWYIDQLCQEMIPQVAAFHMASFNDVWVDEGNYTSAEAERILTCGVDHGLIPSIHADCYSDIGATALAAQMKMANAGHLNYTPLSVMPKLRDAGVVGVILPGTDFAVKHPHVANARPMLDCGMTMALATNCNPGCWMESMQVVLTLACRQNGFSPAEAFRAATYGGARALTLDDRGVLDVDKVADLLILDVETFEDVIYKFGRNHVQTVIKKGKVVARDGRILESEPS
;
A
#
# COMPACT_ATOMS: atom_id res chain seq x y z
N MET A 1 54.74 -13.35 0.05
CA MET A 1 53.58 -13.74 0.87
C MET A 1 52.43 -12.81 0.53
N GLN A 2 51.51 -13.28 -0.33
CA GLN A 2 50.26 -12.57 -0.60
C GLN A 2 49.30 -12.94 0.52
N VAL A 3 48.89 -11.95 1.31
CA VAL A 3 47.82 -12.09 2.29
C VAL A 3 46.53 -11.96 1.52
N ASN A 4 45.86 -13.08 1.26
CA ASN A 4 44.49 -13.12 0.77
C ASN A 4 43.57 -12.63 1.92
N ASN A 5 43.20 -11.36 1.89
CA ASN A 5 42.19 -10.80 2.77
C ASN A 5 40.84 -11.01 2.11
N THR A 6 40.27 -12.23 2.18
CA THR A 6 38.88 -12.51 1.92
C THR A 6 38.11 -12.22 3.20
N ASN A 7 37.84 -10.95 3.49
CA ASN A 7 36.72 -10.59 4.35
C ASN A 7 35.42 -10.83 3.56
N GLU A 8 34.99 -12.08 3.41
CA GLU A 8 33.63 -12.43 3.15
C GLU A 8 32.83 -11.95 4.38
N THR A 9 32.12 -10.85 4.27
CA THR A 9 31.11 -10.45 5.25
C THR A 9 30.13 -11.61 5.34
N LYS A 10 30.23 -12.40 6.42
CA LYS A 10 29.38 -13.59 6.66
C LYS A 10 27.93 -13.13 6.58
N GLN A 11 27.22 -13.58 5.55
CA GLN A 11 25.83 -13.20 5.32
C GLN A 11 25.01 -13.59 6.54
N ARG A 12 24.14 -12.69 7.06
CA ARG A 12 23.31 -12.98 8.21
C ARG A 12 22.43 -14.19 7.91
N ARG A 13 22.31 -15.09 8.86
CA ARG A 13 21.48 -16.30 8.78
C ARG A 13 20.49 -16.28 9.95
N LEU A 14 19.20 -16.38 9.65
CA LEU A 14 18.11 -16.36 10.65
C LEU A 14 17.20 -17.56 10.45
N LEU A 15 17.00 -18.32 11.51
CA LEU A 15 16.03 -19.42 11.59
C LEU A 15 14.87 -19.02 12.50
N ILE A 16 13.65 -19.05 11.96
CA ILE A 16 12.42 -18.80 12.72
C ILE A 16 11.74 -20.14 12.95
N GLU A 17 11.49 -20.45 14.23
CA GLU A 17 11.06 -21.75 14.72
C GLU A 17 9.67 -21.69 15.34
N ASN A 18 8.99 -22.85 15.40
CA ASN A 18 7.78 -23.08 16.21
C ASN A 18 6.62 -22.10 15.90
N ALA A 19 6.39 -21.76 14.65
CA ALA A 19 5.18 -21.04 14.28
C ALA A 19 3.97 -21.97 14.29
N ALA A 20 2.85 -21.59 14.92
CA ALA A 20 1.62 -22.35 14.84
C ALA A 20 1.09 -22.40 13.40
N GLN A 21 1.11 -21.25 12.74
CA GLN A 21 0.69 -21.10 11.33
C GLN A 21 1.68 -20.21 10.58
N ILE A 22 2.07 -20.62 9.37
CA ILE A 22 2.76 -19.76 8.42
C ILE A 22 1.83 -19.59 7.21
N LEU A 23 1.37 -18.37 6.97
CA LEU A 23 0.59 -18.02 5.79
C LEU A 23 1.55 -17.69 4.65
N THR A 24 1.79 -18.63 3.75
CA THR A 24 2.80 -18.43 2.69
C THR A 24 2.32 -17.59 1.53
N MET A 25 1.02 -17.48 1.31
CA MET A 25 0.35 -16.88 0.15
C MET A 25 0.71 -17.56 -1.18
N ARG A 26 1.25 -18.80 -1.17
CA ARG A 26 1.56 -19.59 -2.36
C ARG A 26 0.34 -20.23 -3.02
N GLY A 27 -0.82 -20.18 -2.37
CA GLY A 27 -2.05 -20.73 -2.90
C GLY A 27 -2.45 -20.16 -4.28
N GLU A 28 -3.13 -20.96 -5.08
CA GLU A 28 -3.50 -20.61 -6.46
C GLU A 28 -4.79 -19.79 -6.55
N SER A 29 -5.63 -19.80 -5.51
CA SER A 29 -6.91 -19.07 -5.48
C SER A 29 -6.91 -17.95 -4.44
N ASN A 30 -7.90 -17.04 -4.54
CA ASN A 30 -8.08 -15.97 -3.55
C ASN A 30 -8.37 -16.50 -2.12
N HIS A 31 -8.93 -17.71 -1.99
CA HIS A 31 -9.25 -18.32 -0.70
C HIS A 31 -8.10 -19.09 -0.07
N ASP A 32 -7.03 -19.35 -0.82
CA ASP A 32 -5.93 -20.19 -0.40
C ASP A 32 -4.72 -19.34 0.02
N VAL A 33 -4.45 -19.32 1.32
CA VAL A 33 -3.28 -18.64 1.90
C VAL A 33 -2.01 -19.51 1.90
N GLY A 34 -2.07 -20.76 1.41
CA GLY A 34 -0.94 -21.69 1.40
C GLY A 34 -0.40 -21.93 2.82
N MET A 35 -1.29 -22.28 3.76
CA MET A 35 -0.93 -22.40 5.20
C MET A 35 -0.03 -23.60 5.45
N VAL A 36 1.02 -23.38 6.26
CA VAL A 36 1.87 -24.41 6.85
C VAL A 36 1.66 -24.41 8.35
N GLU A 37 1.15 -25.50 8.89
CA GLU A 37 0.97 -25.69 10.35
C GLU A 37 2.28 -26.16 11.00
N ASN A 38 2.57 -25.71 12.22
CA ASN A 38 3.79 -26.02 12.98
C ASN A 38 5.05 -25.79 12.14
N GLY A 39 5.06 -24.65 11.43
CA GLY A 39 6.04 -24.34 10.41
C GLY A 39 7.31 -23.69 10.92
N TRP A 40 8.35 -23.80 10.11
CA TRP A 40 9.65 -23.18 10.27
C TRP A 40 10.01 -22.37 9.03
N LEU A 41 10.93 -21.39 9.17
CA LEU A 41 11.37 -20.54 8.06
C LEU A 41 12.86 -20.20 8.23
N TYR A 42 13.63 -20.29 7.13
CA TYR A 42 15.06 -19.99 7.10
C TYR A 42 15.38 -18.88 6.11
N ILE A 43 16.19 -17.92 6.56
CA ILE A 43 16.56 -16.70 5.82
C ILE A 43 18.07 -16.61 5.75
N GLU A 44 18.60 -16.25 4.58
CA GLU A 44 19.99 -15.82 4.37
C GLU A 44 20.01 -14.42 3.74
N GLY A 45 20.70 -13.49 4.41
CA GLY A 45 20.74 -12.10 3.99
C GLY A 45 19.34 -11.49 4.00
N ASP A 46 18.84 -11.10 2.84
CA ASP A 46 17.54 -10.50 2.63
C ASP A 46 16.52 -11.45 1.99
N ARG A 47 16.87 -12.75 1.81
CA ARG A 47 16.05 -13.72 1.08
C ARG A 47 15.65 -14.92 1.92
N ILE A 48 14.41 -15.39 1.69
CA ILE A 48 13.93 -16.65 2.23
C ILE A 48 14.61 -17.80 1.48
N LYS A 49 15.14 -18.79 2.20
CA LYS A 49 15.77 -19.97 1.64
C LYS A 49 14.96 -21.24 1.82
N ALA A 50 14.15 -21.29 2.88
CA ALA A 50 13.22 -22.39 3.10
C ALA A 50 12.02 -21.93 3.92
N VAL A 51 10.86 -22.55 3.68
CA VAL A 51 9.65 -22.45 4.49
C VAL A 51 8.88 -23.77 4.38
N GLY A 52 8.55 -24.37 5.51
CA GLY A 52 7.90 -25.68 5.57
C GLY A 52 7.95 -26.30 6.95
N SER A 53 7.95 -27.62 7.02
CA SER A 53 8.18 -28.37 8.25
C SER A 53 9.60 -28.16 8.79
N GLN A 54 9.81 -28.47 10.05
CA GLN A 54 11.15 -28.42 10.68
C GLN A 54 12.17 -29.22 9.84
N GLU A 55 11.83 -30.45 9.49
CA GLU A 55 12.73 -31.35 8.74
C GLU A 55 13.12 -30.78 7.36
N GLU A 56 12.17 -30.20 6.62
CA GLU A 56 12.42 -29.57 5.33
C GLU A 56 13.35 -28.36 5.47
N VAL A 57 13.10 -27.52 6.48
CA VAL A 57 13.87 -26.28 6.70
C VAL A 57 15.27 -26.61 7.20
N GLU A 58 15.45 -27.53 8.15
CA GLU A 58 16.78 -27.97 8.62
C GLU A 58 17.62 -28.60 7.50
N ARG A 59 16.98 -29.41 6.64
CA ARG A 59 17.66 -29.98 5.47
C ARG A 59 18.12 -28.90 4.48
N ALA A 60 17.32 -27.87 4.26
CA ALA A 60 17.67 -26.78 3.35
C ALA A 60 18.74 -25.84 3.96
N ALA A 61 18.68 -25.61 5.28
CA ALA A 61 19.65 -24.77 5.99
C ALA A 61 21.04 -25.43 6.14
N GLY A 62 21.10 -26.78 6.16
CA GLY A 62 22.34 -27.54 6.32
C GLY A 62 22.96 -27.33 7.70
N ASP A 63 24.19 -26.84 7.76
CA ASP A 63 24.84 -26.53 9.03
C ASP A 63 24.22 -25.31 9.70
N LEU A 64 23.70 -25.52 10.91
CA LEU A 64 23.06 -24.50 11.75
C LEU A 64 23.99 -23.83 12.74
N GLU A 65 25.30 -24.10 12.70
CA GLU A 65 26.26 -23.43 13.57
C GLU A 65 26.32 -21.93 13.27
N GLY A 66 26.16 -21.10 14.31
CA GLY A 66 26.17 -19.63 14.20
C GLY A 66 24.95 -19.02 13.50
N VAL A 67 23.86 -19.78 13.31
CA VAL A 67 22.58 -19.26 12.85
C VAL A 67 21.84 -18.58 14.01
N GLU A 68 21.40 -17.35 13.81
CA GLU A 68 20.52 -16.66 14.76
C GLU A 68 19.17 -17.38 14.80
N ARG A 69 18.61 -17.60 16.00
CA ARG A 69 17.33 -18.29 16.19
C ARG A 69 16.30 -17.35 16.77
N LEU A 70 15.09 -17.37 16.20
CA LEU A 70 13.94 -16.63 16.69
C LEU A 70 12.77 -17.59 16.86
N ASP A 71 12.38 -17.81 18.13
CA ASP A 71 11.22 -18.65 18.47
C ASP A 71 9.93 -17.85 18.24
N ALA A 72 9.07 -18.30 17.33
CA ALA A 72 7.74 -17.73 17.11
C ALA A 72 6.75 -18.13 18.22
N ALA A 73 7.12 -19.06 19.11
CA ALA A 73 6.35 -19.42 20.31
C ALA A 73 4.87 -19.73 20.05
N GLY A 74 4.58 -20.52 19.02
CA GLY A 74 3.21 -20.90 18.67
C GLY A 74 2.37 -19.78 18.02
N LYS A 75 3.00 -18.75 17.49
CA LYS A 75 2.33 -17.60 16.87
C LYS A 75 2.17 -17.76 15.36
N VAL A 76 1.47 -16.80 14.75
CA VAL A 76 1.24 -16.77 13.31
C VAL A 76 2.33 -15.96 12.60
N ILE A 77 2.83 -16.48 11.49
CA ILE A 77 3.73 -15.77 10.58
C ILE A 77 2.98 -15.48 9.26
N THR A 78 3.13 -14.27 8.74
CA THR A 78 2.57 -13.83 7.45
C THR A 78 3.58 -12.96 6.72
N PRO A 79 3.49 -12.81 5.38
CA PRO A 79 4.24 -11.75 4.69
C PRO A 79 3.94 -10.40 5.31
N GLY A 80 4.88 -9.45 5.22
CA GLY A 80 4.63 -8.06 5.56
C GLY A 80 3.50 -7.47 4.72
N PHE A 81 2.66 -6.64 5.31
CA PHE A 81 1.59 -5.98 4.58
C PHE A 81 2.16 -5.05 3.51
N VAL A 82 1.52 -5.05 2.34
CA VAL A 82 1.82 -4.16 1.22
C VAL A 82 0.63 -3.21 1.05
N ASP A 83 0.79 -1.99 1.51
CA ASP A 83 -0.23 -0.94 1.39
C ASP A 83 -0.08 -0.24 0.03
N CYS A 84 -0.87 -0.68 -0.93
CA CYS A 84 -0.69 -0.33 -2.34
C CYS A 84 -1.44 0.92 -2.80
N HIS A 85 -2.04 1.68 -1.88
CA HIS A 85 -2.76 2.91 -2.22
C HIS A 85 -2.80 3.87 -1.03
N THR A 86 -1.93 4.88 -1.04
CA THR A 86 -1.92 5.91 -0.01
C THR A 86 -1.63 7.30 -0.57
N HIS A 87 -2.09 8.33 0.16
CA HIS A 87 -1.72 9.73 -0.04
C HIS A 87 -0.98 10.22 1.20
N VAL A 88 -0.07 9.42 1.72
CA VAL A 88 0.56 9.62 3.04
C VAL A 88 1.38 10.91 3.16
N VAL A 89 1.80 11.50 2.02
CA VAL A 89 2.52 12.79 2.00
C VAL A 89 1.51 13.94 1.96
N PHE A 90 1.25 14.55 3.12
CA PHE A 90 0.39 15.73 3.23
C PHE A 90 0.79 16.64 4.39
N GLY A 91 0.51 17.94 4.23
CA GLY A 91 0.98 18.99 5.14
C GLY A 91 0.15 19.21 6.39
N GLY A 92 -1.10 18.77 6.44
CA GLY A 92 -1.99 19.05 7.58
C GLY A 92 -3.17 18.11 7.70
N SER A 93 -3.91 18.24 8.80
CA SER A 93 -5.09 17.41 9.12
C SER A 93 -6.38 18.14 8.80
N ARG A 94 -7.38 17.41 8.36
CA ARG A 94 -8.77 17.89 8.16
C ARG A 94 -9.68 17.44 9.31
N VAL A 95 -9.13 17.23 10.51
CA VAL A 95 -9.86 16.77 11.70
C VAL A 95 -11.04 17.66 12.06
N ALA A 96 -10.93 18.99 11.89
CA ALA A 96 -12.05 19.91 12.16
C ALA A 96 -13.23 19.68 11.19
N GLU A 97 -12.94 19.51 9.89
CA GLU A 97 -13.94 19.13 8.89
C GLU A 97 -14.57 17.77 9.23
N TYR A 98 -13.74 16.78 9.55
CA TYR A 98 -14.19 15.45 9.91
C TYR A 98 -15.14 15.48 11.11
N ALA A 99 -14.76 16.15 12.19
CA ALA A 99 -15.56 16.25 13.42
C ALA A 99 -16.95 16.87 13.17
N VAL A 100 -17.03 17.95 12.38
CA VAL A 100 -18.31 18.57 12.04
C VAL A 100 -19.17 17.65 11.17
N LYS A 101 -18.56 16.99 10.16
CA LYS A 101 -19.30 16.09 9.26
C LYS A 101 -19.89 14.86 9.96
N LEU A 102 -19.41 14.48 11.12
CA LEU A 102 -20.01 13.38 11.88
C LEU A 102 -21.44 13.70 12.33
N THR A 103 -21.77 14.97 12.58
CA THR A 103 -23.08 15.42 13.08
C THR A 103 -23.83 16.27 12.07
N ASP A 104 -23.15 17.10 11.29
CA ASP A 104 -23.75 17.97 10.27
C ASP A 104 -22.86 18.02 9.01
N PRO A 105 -23.12 17.16 8.00
CA PRO A 105 -22.28 17.10 6.81
C PRO A 105 -22.57 18.23 5.78
N ARG A 106 -23.49 19.14 6.06
CA ARG A 106 -23.90 20.19 5.11
C ARG A 106 -22.75 21.18 4.85
N PRO A 107 -22.46 21.49 3.57
CA PRO A 107 -21.41 22.44 3.19
C PRO A 107 -21.61 23.83 3.82
N GLU A 108 -22.86 24.28 3.98
CA GLU A 108 -23.21 25.59 4.57
C GLU A 108 -22.72 25.71 6.02
N THR A 109 -22.80 24.62 6.79
CA THR A 109 -22.35 24.59 8.18
C THR A 109 -20.83 24.78 8.26
N LEU A 110 -20.09 24.03 7.43
CA LEU A 110 -18.64 24.15 7.36
C LEU A 110 -18.20 25.56 6.93
N LYS A 111 -18.87 26.13 5.92
CA LYS A 111 -18.63 27.49 5.45
C LYS A 111 -18.90 28.53 6.55
N LYS A 112 -20.03 28.41 7.29
CA LYS A 112 -20.39 29.28 8.41
C LYS A 112 -19.35 29.25 9.53
N LEU A 113 -18.73 28.07 9.77
CA LEU A 113 -17.69 27.88 10.78
C LEU A 113 -16.31 28.29 10.28
N GLY A 114 -16.16 28.69 9.01
CA GLY A 114 -14.87 29.07 8.42
C GLY A 114 -13.89 27.89 8.30
N ILE A 115 -14.38 26.65 8.23
CA ILE A 115 -13.55 25.44 8.15
C ILE A 115 -13.19 25.17 6.69
N PRO A 116 -11.89 25.20 6.32
CA PRO A 116 -11.43 24.81 4.99
C PRO A 116 -11.75 23.34 4.72
N THR A 117 -12.28 23.03 3.53
CA THR A 117 -12.78 21.69 3.19
C THR A 117 -12.25 21.18 1.86
N GLY A 118 -12.35 19.87 1.69
CA GLY A 118 -12.05 19.21 0.42
C GLY A 118 -10.56 19.20 0.06
N ILE A 119 -10.30 18.88 -1.20
CA ILE A 119 -8.94 18.67 -1.69
C ILE A 119 -8.09 19.96 -1.65
N TYR A 120 -8.67 21.12 -1.94
CA TYR A 120 -7.95 22.38 -1.95
C TYR A 120 -7.45 22.80 -0.55
N ALA A 121 -8.18 22.45 0.52
CA ALA A 121 -7.67 22.63 1.87
C ALA A 121 -6.39 21.82 2.11
N SER A 122 -6.35 20.58 1.63
CA SER A 122 -5.16 19.73 1.71
C SER A 122 -4.01 20.25 0.86
N VAL A 123 -4.32 20.76 -0.34
CA VAL A 123 -3.33 21.37 -1.26
C VAL A 123 -2.67 22.58 -0.60
N ASN A 124 -3.45 23.51 -0.06
CA ASN A 124 -2.92 24.71 0.59
C ASN A 124 -2.03 24.35 1.78
N MET A 125 -2.49 23.47 2.67
CA MET A 125 -1.67 22.99 3.80
C MET A 125 -0.37 22.33 3.36
N THR A 126 -0.38 21.61 2.24
CA THR A 126 0.81 20.90 1.74
C THR A 126 1.77 21.86 1.06
N ARG A 127 1.27 22.82 0.27
CA ARG A 127 2.09 23.86 -0.36
C ARG A 127 2.80 24.74 0.69
N ASP A 128 2.10 25.11 1.76
CA ASP A 128 2.62 25.99 2.82
C ASP A 128 3.60 25.28 3.77
N THR A 129 3.72 23.95 3.68
CA THR A 129 4.63 23.16 4.52
C THR A 129 5.98 23.00 3.82
N SER A 130 7.10 23.30 4.52
CA SER A 130 8.45 23.07 3.99
C SER A 130 8.74 21.58 3.79
N VAL A 131 9.74 21.22 2.96
CA VAL A 131 10.13 19.84 2.69
C VAL A 131 10.47 19.10 3.98
N GLU A 132 11.25 19.72 4.87
CA GLU A 132 11.70 19.11 6.14
C GLU A 132 10.51 18.79 7.06
N ARG A 133 9.59 19.73 7.19
CA ARG A 133 8.38 19.54 8.02
C ARG A 133 7.43 18.52 7.40
N LEU A 134 7.34 18.50 6.06
CA LEU A 134 6.52 17.54 5.35
C LEU A 134 7.10 16.13 5.50
N ALA A 135 8.43 15.98 5.38
CA ALA A 135 9.15 14.73 5.61
C ALA A 135 8.95 14.23 7.04
N ALA A 136 9.19 15.08 8.05
CA ALA A 136 9.04 14.68 9.46
C ALA A 136 7.60 14.24 9.81
N ARG A 137 6.57 14.91 9.26
CA ARG A 137 5.16 14.52 9.45
C ARG A 137 4.84 13.19 8.74
N THR A 138 5.37 12.99 7.55
CA THR A 138 5.17 11.77 6.77
C THR A 138 5.90 10.60 7.41
N GLU A 139 7.14 10.80 7.85
CA GLU A 139 7.91 9.81 8.58
C GLU A 139 7.16 9.29 9.80
N ARG A 140 6.57 10.17 10.61
CA ARG A 140 5.79 9.77 11.78
C ARG A 140 4.64 8.83 11.40
N ARG A 141 3.89 9.13 10.32
CA ARG A 141 2.81 8.28 9.83
C ARG A 141 3.35 6.92 9.36
N MET A 142 4.40 6.92 8.54
CA MET A 142 5.00 5.69 8.03
C MET A 142 5.59 4.83 9.15
N ARG A 143 6.16 5.42 10.19
CA ARG A 143 6.62 4.68 11.39
C ARG A 143 5.46 4.01 12.12
N ASN A 144 4.30 4.66 12.25
CA ASN A 144 3.10 4.05 12.82
C ASN A 144 2.60 2.89 11.94
N MET A 145 2.63 3.05 10.61
CA MET A 145 2.25 1.99 9.68
C MET A 145 3.22 0.80 9.73
N LEU A 146 4.53 1.05 9.87
CA LEU A 146 5.54 0.00 10.01
C LEU A 146 5.32 -0.86 11.26
N VAL A 147 5.11 -0.25 12.43
CA VAL A 147 4.90 -1.01 13.67
C VAL A 147 3.56 -1.74 13.72
N THR A 148 2.64 -1.43 12.80
CA THR A 148 1.38 -2.16 12.61
C THR A 148 1.45 -3.16 11.45
N GLY A 149 2.63 -3.34 10.82
CA GLY A 149 2.93 -4.42 9.90
C GLY A 149 3.13 -4.05 8.43
N THR A 150 3.02 -2.78 8.03
CA THR A 150 3.27 -2.36 6.66
C THR A 150 4.78 -2.32 6.37
N THR A 151 5.27 -3.19 5.48
CA THR A 151 6.68 -3.27 5.10
C THR A 151 6.98 -2.65 3.74
N THR A 152 5.96 -2.49 2.92
CA THR A 152 6.00 -1.82 1.61
C THR A 152 4.78 -0.92 1.48
N ILE A 153 4.99 0.32 1.03
CA ILE A 153 3.94 1.32 0.88
C ILE A 153 4.03 2.00 -0.48
N GLU A 154 2.90 2.17 -1.13
CA GLU A 154 2.76 3.10 -2.24
C GLU A 154 2.47 4.49 -1.69
N SER A 155 3.11 5.50 -2.24
CA SER A 155 2.98 6.89 -1.78
C SER A 155 2.79 7.85 -2.94
N LYS A 156 1.56 8.40 -3.03
CA LYS A 156 1.17 9.34 -4.09
C LYS A 156 1.57 10.77 -3.78
N SER A 157 1.88 11.54 -4.81
CA SER A 157 1.75 13.00 -4.80
C SER A 157 0.25 13.40 -4.92
N GLY A 158 -0.09 14.58 -5.43
CA GLY A 158 -1.48 14.94 -5.74
C GLY A 158 -2.11 15.98 -4.82
N TYR A 159 -1.32 16.58 -3.94
CA TYR A 159 -1.72 17.77 -3.19
C TYR A 159 -0.83 18.98 -3.50
N GLY A 160 -0.28 19.02 -4.71
CA GLY A 160 0.54 20.13 -5.17
C GLY A 160 -0.16 21.02 -6.20
N PHE A 161 -0.70 20.42 -7.25
CA PHE A 161 -1.31 21.07 -8.42
C PHE A 161 -0.41 22.08 -9.13
N THR A 162 0.90 22.00 -8.90
CA THR A 162 1.96 22.70 -9.62
C THR A 162 3.20 21.82 -9.64
N LEU A 163 4.00 21.91 -10.67
CA LEU A 163 5.21 21.09 -10.78
C LEU A 163 6.12 21.18 -9.53
N PRO A 164 6.49 22.37 -9.02
CA PRO A 164 7.34 22.42 -7.82
C PRO A 164 6.72 21.78 -6.58
N ALA A 165 5.40 21.87 -6.41
CA ALA A 165 4.74 21.31 -5.24
C ALA A 165 4.55 19.79 -5.34
N GLU A 166 4.26 19.26 -6.54
CA GLU A 166 4.23 17.81 -6.78
C GLU A 166 5.63 17.20 -6.62
N MET A 167 6.67 17.81 -7.20
CA MET A 167 8.06 17.39 -7.05
C MET A 167 8.51 17.41 -5.59
N LYS A 168 8.07 18.40 -4.81
CA LYS A 168 8.33 18.47 -3.36
C LYS A 168 7.77 17.24 -2.62
N MET A 169 6.57 16.78 -2.97
CA MET A 169 5.97 15.59 -2.36
C MET A 169 6.73 14.32 -2.74
N LEU A 170 7.11 14.19 -4.01
CA LEU A 170 7.91 13.06 -4.48
C LEU A 170 9.32 13.05 -3.87
N GLU A 171 9.91 14.23 -3.66
CA GLU A 171 11.20 14.35 -2.96
C GLU A 171 11.12 13.85 -1.51
N VAL A 172 10.00 14.08 -0.81
CA VAL A 172 9.78 13.49 0.52
C VAL A 172 9.83 11.97 0.48
N ASN A 173 9.23 11.34 -0.54
CA ASN A 173 9.31 9.89 -0.72
C ASN A 173 10.77 9.42 -0.89
N ARG A 174 11.56 10.13 -1.70
CA ARG A 174 12.97 9.83 -1.93
C ARG A 174 13.80 9.94 -0.64
N LEU A 175 13.58 11.00 0.14
CA LEU A 175 14.26 11.20 1.43
C LEU A 175 13.94 10.08 2.42
N LEU A 176 12.66 9.72 2.55
CA LEU A 176 12.22 8.70 3.50
C LEU A 176 12.60 7.28 3.07
N SER A 177 12.70 7.00 1.78
CA SER A 177 13.23 5.72 1.28
C SER A 177 14.69 5.45 1.69
N ALA A 178 15.46 6.51 1.94
CA ALA A 178 16.85 6.38 2.39
C ALA A 178 16.99 6.15 3.91
N THR A 179 15.95 6.45 4.69
CA THR A 179 16.04 6.48 6.17
C THR A 179 15.13 5.48 6.87
N LEU A 180 13.99 5.12 6.27
CA LEU A 180 13.05 4.19 6.86
C LEU A 180 13.34 2.74 6.43
N PRO A 181 13.23 1.76 7.31
CA PRO A 181 13.27 0.35 6.96
C PRO A 181 11.94 -0.11 6.34
N MET A 182 11.54 0.54 5.25
CA MET A 182 10.30 0.30 4.51
C MET A 182 10.56 0.59 3.05
N ASP A 183 10.02 -0.21 2.14
CA ASP A 183 10.10 0.12 0.72
C ASP A 183 8.95 1.06 0.36
N ILE A 184 9.30 2.19 -0.29
CA ILE A 184 8.35 3.21 -0.72
C ILE A 184 8.29 3.21 -2.25
N VAL A 185 7.09 3.00 -2.80
CA VAL A 185 6.83 3.03 -4.25
C VAL A 185 6.14 4.37 -4.57
N PRO A 186 6.83 5.32 -5.21
CA PRO A 186 6.26 6.63 -5.48
C PRO A 186 5.33 6.61 -6.70
N THR A 187 4.18 7.28 -6.58
CA THR A 187 3.19 7.49 -7.64
C THR A 187 3.00 8.97 -7.91
N PHE A 188 3.06 9.38 -9.17
CA PHE A 188 2.67 10.73 -9.57
C PHE A 188 1.15 10.78 -9.77
N LEU A 189 0.47 11.62 -8.99
CA LEU A 189 -0.97 11.87 -9.08
C LEU A 189 -1.25 13.37 -9.29
N GLY A 190 -0.60 13.99 -10.26
CA GLY A 190 -0.89 15.38 -10.62
C GLY A 190 -2.36 15.61 -10.99
N ALA A 191 -2.99 14.58 -11.55
CA ALA A 191 -4.41 14.58 -11.94
C ALA A 191 -5.37 14.16 -10.79
N HIS A 192 -5.16 14.66 -9.58
CA HIS A 192 -6.06 14.51 -8.41
C HIS A 192 -7.08 15.66 -8.30
N GLY A 193 -6.94 16.66 -9.12
CA GLY A 193 -7.71 17.88 -9.31
C GLY A 193 -6.94 18.76 -10.28
N TRP A 194 -7.16 20.07 -10.27
CA TRP A 194 -6.42 21.01 -11.11
C TRP A 194 -6.13 22.33 -10.40
N ALA A 195 -5.21 23.11 -10.95
CA ALA A 195 -4.79 24.38 -10.35
C ALA A 195 -5.95 25.37 -10.25
N GLU A 196 -6.16 25.95 -9.07
CA GLU A 196 -7.22 26.92 -8.80
C GLU A 196 -7.10 28.13 -9.73
N GLY A 197 -8.24 28.58 -10.29
CA GLY A 197 -8.31 29.69 -11.22
C GLY A 197 -7.84 29.38 -12.65
N LYS A 198 -7.52 28.13 -12.96
CA LYS A 198 -7.17 27.64 -14.30
C LYS A 198 -8.26 26.74 -14.85
N SER A 199 -8.36 26.65 -16.19
CA SER A 199 -9.23 25.63 -16.80
C SER A 199 -8.60 24.24 -16.66
N LYS A 200 -9.45 23.23 -16.60
CA LYS A 200 -9.02 21.83 -16.55
C LYS A 200 -8.19 21.44 -17.77
N GLU A 201 -8.60 21.88 -18.97
CA GLU A 201 -7.88 21.64 -20.23
C GLU A 201 -6.47 22.21 -20.20
N TRP A 202 -6.29 23.47 -19.76
CA TRP A 202 -4.97 24.06 -19.57
C TRP A 202 -4.11 23.22 -18.62
N TYR A 203 -4.71 22.71 -17.55
CA TYR A 203 -3.98 21.92 -16.57
C TYR A 203 -3.58 20.54 -17.12
N ILE A 204 -4.43 19.91 -17.94
CA ILE A 204 -4.09 18.67 -18.66
C ILE A 204 -2.90 18.91 -19.59
N ASP A 205 -2.86 20.04 -20.29
CA ASP A 205 -1.71 20.42 -21.11
C ASP A 205 -0.44 20.55 -20.27
N GLN A 206 -0.51 21.16 -19.08
CA GLN A 206 0.63 21.25 -18.17
C GLN A 206 1.08 19.87 -17.66
N LEU A 207 0.14 18.98 -17.34
CA LEU A 207 0.46 17.61 -16.95
C LEU A 207 1.25 16.89 -18.05
N CYS A 208 0.76 16.94 -19.30
CA CYS A 208 1.34 16.18 -20.42
C CYS A 208 2.62 16.82 -20.99
N GLN A 209 2.70 18.16 -21.04
CA GLN A 209 3.83 18.85 -21.69
C GLN A 209 4.98 19.17 -20.74
N GLU A 210 4.72 19.26 -19.43
CA GLU A 210 5.73 19.68 -18.46
C GLU A 210 5.88 18.70 -17.29
N MET A 211 4.80 18.38 -16.54
CA MET A 211 4.93 17.68 -15.26
C MET A 211 5.34 16.22 -15.44
N ILE A 212 4.61 15.45 -16.24
CA ILE A 212 4.89 14.02 -16.49
C ILE A 212 6.29 13.83 -17.08
N PRO A 213 6.70 14.57 -18.16
CA PRO A 213 8.05 14.47 -18.68
C PRO A 213 9.15 14.71 -17.63
N GLN A 214 8.98 15.72 -16.78
CA GLN A 214 9.97 16.01 -15.74
C GLN A 214 9.99 14.96 -14.62
N VAL A 215 8.83 14.53 -14.14
CA VAL A 215 8.74 13.46 -13.13
C VAL A 215 9.44 12.18 -13.64
N ALA A 216 9.20 11.82 -14.89
CA ALA A 216 9.83 10.65 -15.51
C ALA A 216 11.34 10.84 -15.72
N ALA A 217 11.77 11.99 -16.26
CA ALA A 217 13.17 12.29 -16.54
C ALA A 217 14.04 12.27 -15.27
N PHE A 218 13.47 12.68 -14.12
CA PHE A 218 14.16 12.64 -12.83
C PHE A 218 13.90 11.34 -12.04
N HIS A 219 13.20 10.35 -12.62
CA HIS A 219 12.87 9.07 -11.96
C HIS A 219 12.19 9.24 -10.60
N MET A 220 11.30 10.25 -10.49
CA MET A 220 10.66 10.60 -9.23
C MET A 220 9.45 9.74 -8.89
N ALA A 221 8.88 9.04 -9.86
CA ALA A 221 7.75 8.13 -9.67
C ALA A 221 7.86 6.91 -10.58
N SER A 222 7.26 5.79 -10.15
CA SER A 222 7.10 4.57 -10.93
C SER A 222 5.75 4.51 -11.63
N PHE A 223 4.74 5.12 -11.03
CA PHE A 223 3.35 5.10 -11.50
C PHE A 223 2.86 6.50 -11.85
N ASN A 224 1.87 6.55 -12.77
CA ASN A 224 1.05 7.72 -13.05
C ASN A 224 -0.42 7.35 -12.78
N ASP A 225 -1.12 8.17 -12.00
CA ASP A 225 -2.49 7.94 -11.55
C ASP A 225 -3.40 9.13 -11.90
N VAL A 226 -4.68 8.89 -12.10
CA VAL A 226 -5.71 9.90 -12.41
C VAL A 226 -6.97 9.59 -11.63
N TRP A 227 -7.63 10.61 -11.06
CA TRP A 227 -8.94 10.46 -10.44
C TRP A 227 -10.07 10.72 -11.43
N VAL A 228 -10.74 9.63 -11.84
CA VAL A 228 -11.87 9.65 -12.78
C VAL A 228 -13.17 9.49 -12.03
N ASP A 229 -13.98 10.54 -12.04
CA ASP A 229 -15.29 10.58 -11.40
C ASP A 229 -16.11 11.77 -11.93
N GLU A 230 -17.44 11.79 -11.72
CA GLU A 230 -18.25 12.97 -12.03
C GLU A 230 -17.71 14.22 -11.32
N GLY A 231 -17.52 15.30 -12.07
CA GLY A 231 -16.96 16.55 -11.54
C GLY A 231 -15.43 16.59 -11.46
N ASN A 232 -14.75 15.48 -11.73
CA ASN A 232 -13.29 15.39 -11.84
C ASN A 232 -12.85 15.16 -13.30
N TYR A 233 -11.95 14.20 -13.55
CA TYR A 233 -11.55 13.84 -14.90
C TYR A 233 -12.52 12.85 -15.53
N THR A 234 -12.77 12.98 -16.82
CA THR A 234 -13.48 12.01 -17.66
C THR A 234 -12.52 10.88 -18.07
N SER A 235 -13.07 9.75 -18.52
CA SER A 235 -12.25 8.64 -19.04
C SER A 235 -11.40 9.07 -20.25
N ALA A 236 -11.90 9.92 -21.14
CA ALA A 236 -11.14 10.43 -22.27
C ALA A 236 -9.97 11.36 -21.86
N GLU A 237 -10.19 12.23 -20.88
CA GLU A 237 -9.12 13.06 -20.31
C GLU A 237 -8.07 12.21 -19.59
N ALA A 238 -8.49 11.19 -18.86
CA ALA A 238 -7.62 10.24 -18.18
C ALA A 238 -6.80 9.41 -19.18
N GLU A 239 -7.40 8.92 -20.27
CA GLU A 239 -6.71 8.20 -21.32
C GLU A 239 -5.55 9.05 -21.90
N ARG A 240 -5.80 10.34 -22.17
CA ARG A 240 -4.78 11.27 -22.65
C ARG A 240 -3.62 11.41 -21.66
N ILE A 241 -3.93 11.63 -20.37
CA ILE A 241 -2.92 11.83 -19.31
C ILE A 241 -2.12 10.55 -19.08
N LEU A 242 -2.79 9.40 -19.00
CA LEU A 242 -2.15 8.11 -18.73
C LEU A 242 -1.32 7.62 -19.91
N THR A 243 -1.77 7.87 -21.15
CA THR A 243 -0.99 7.60 -22.37
C THR A 243 0.31 8.42 -22.36
N CYS A 244 0.24 9.71 -22.03
CA CYS A 244 1.45 10.51 -21.83
C CYS A 244 2.38 9.91 -20.78
N GLY A 245 1.86 9.40 -19.65
CA GLY A 245 2.66 8.71 -18.65
C GLY A 245 3.35 7.46 -19.20
N VAL A 246 2.61 6.61 -19.92
CA VAL A 246 3.13 5.40 -20.56
C VAL A 246 4.23 5.71 -21.56
N ASP A 247 4.05 6.73 -22.39
CA ASP A 247 5.05 7.19 -23.37
C ASP A 247 6.36 7.64 -22.71
N HIS A 248 6.31 8.02 -21.43
CA HIS A 248 7.47 8.40 -20.62
C HIS A 248 7.93 7.29 -19.65
N GLY A 249 7.38 6.07 -19.77
CA GLY A 249 7.81 4.91 -19.00
C GLY A 249 7.18 4.77 -17.60
N LEU A 250 6.12 5.54 -17.29
CA LEU A 250 5.36 5.38 -16.05
C LEU A 250 4.27 4.32 -16.20
N ILE A 251 4.02 3.56 -15.15
CA ILE A 251 3.00 2.52 -15.11
C ILE A 251 1.63 3.17 -14.80
N PRO A 252 0.59 2.92 -15.62
CA PRO A 252 -0.72 3.51 -15.40
C PRO A 252 -1.48 2.85 -14.25
N SER A 253 -2.10 3.64 -13.40
CA SER A 253 -3.10 3.28 -12.40
C SER A 253 -4.24 4.29 -12.38
N ILE A 254 -5.33 4.02 -11.66
CA ILE A 254 -6.51 4.89 -11.70
C ILE A 254 -7.31 4.82 -10.41
N HIS A 255 -7.80 5.98 -9.92
CA HIS A 255 -8.93 6.05 -9.01
C HIS A 255 -10.20 5.95 -9.85
N ALA A 256 -10.97 4.90 -9.63
CA ALA A 256 -12.08 4.53 -10.51
C ALA A 256 -13.38 4.28 -9.73
N ASP A 257 -14.48 4.78 -10.27
CA ASP A 257 -15.84 4.46 -9.85
C ASP A 257 -16.06 4.69 -8.33
N CYS A 258 -15.46 5.75 -7.76
CA CYS A 258 -15.60 6.07 -6.34
C CYS A 258 -17.00 6.54 -6.01
N TYR A 259 -17.52 7.53 -6.74
CA TYR A 259 -18.85 8.11 -6.54
C TYR A 259 -19.78 7.92 -7.74
N SER A 260 -19.26 7.55 -8.92
CA SER A 260 -20.02 7.38 -10.15
C SER A 260 -19.34 6.39 -11.11
N ASP A 261 -20.13 5.68 -11.92
CA ASP A 261 -19.63 4.93 -13.08
C ASP A 261 -19.67 5.83 -14.31
N ILE A 262 -18.51 6.32 -14.73
CA ILE A 262 -18.32 7.08 -15.98
C ILE A 262 -17.30 6.41 -16.90
N GLY A 263 -17.14 5.08 -16.77
CA GLY A 263 -16.31 4.25 -17.63
C GLY A 263 -14.83 4.16 -17.20
N ALA A 264 -14.48 4.53 -15.97
CA ALA A 264 -13.10 4.49 -15.48
C ALA A 264 -12.53 3.07 -15.45
N THR A 265 -13.28 2.10 -14.95
CA THR A 265 -12.88 0.69 -14.92
C THR A 265 -12.85 0.04 -16.31
N ALA A 266 -13.69 0.49 -17.24
CA ALA A 266 -13.60 0.05 -18.63
C ALA A 266 -12.30 0.52 -19.29
N LEU A 267 -11.89 1.77 -19.03
CA LEU A 267 -10.61 2.31 -19.46
C LEU A 267 -9.44 1.55 -18.81
N ALA A 268 -9.54 1.22 -17.51
CA ALA A 268 -8.52 0.44 -16.83
C ALA A 268 -8.27 -0.92 -17.50
N ALA A 269 -9.34 -1.61 -17.89
CA ALA A 269 -9.26 -2.87 -18.63
C ALA A 269 -8.67 -2.68 -20.04
N GLN A 270 -9.09 -1.63 -20.76
CA GLN A 270 -8.61 -1.31 -22.11
C GLN A 270 -7.10 -1.04 -22.13
N MET A 271 -6.60 -0.22 -21.21
CA MET A 271 -5.19 0.14 -21.09
C MET A 271 -4.35 -0.91 -20.35
N LYS A 272 -4.96 -1.98 -19.83
CA LYS A 272 -4.30 -3.01 -18.99
C LYS A 272 -3.50 -2.38 -17.84
N MET A 273 -4.14 -1.48 -17.11
CA MET A 273 -3.49 -0.78 -16.01
C MET A 273 -3.06 -1.75 -14.91
N ALA A 274 -2.05 -1.40 -14.12
CA ALA A 274 -1.60 -2.23 -13.02
C ALA A 274 -2.69 -2.45 -11.97
N ASN A 275 -3.41 -1.40 -11.62
CA ASN A 275 -4.49 -1.45 -10.65
C ASN A 275 -5.56 -0.39 -10.89
N ALA A 276 -6.74 -0.62 -10.29
CA ALA A 276 -7.83 0.34 -10.20
C ALA A 276 -8.32 0.39 -8.74
N GLY A 277 -8.34 1.59 -8.15
CA GLY A 277 -8.71 1.83 -6.75
C GLY A 277 -10.14 2.32 -6.59
N HIS A 278 -10.73 2.12 -5.38
CA HIS A 278 -12.10 2.39 -4.93
C HIS A 278 -13.14 1.38 -5.37
N LEU A 279 -13.58 1.39 -6.61
CA LEU A 279 -14.47 0.38 -7.22
C LEU A 279 -15.89 0.31 -6.59
N ASN A 280 -16.33 1.37 -5.93
CA ASN A 280 -17.63 1.41 -5.24
C ASN A 280 -18.82 1.22 -6.19
N TYR A 281 -18.73 1.80 -7.40
CA TYR A 281 -19.79 1.77 -8.41
C TYR A 281 -19.43 0.93 -9.65
N THR A 282 -18.40 0.09 -9.57
CA THR A 282 -17.98 -0.73 -10.71
C THR A 282 -19.06 -1.68 -11.19
N PRO A 283 -19.47 -1.61 -12.48
CA PRO A 283 -20.49 -2.49 -13.04
C PRO A 283 -20.04 -3.96 -13.09
N LEU A 284 -20.95 -4.87 -12.77
CA LEU A 284 -20.68 -6.32 -12.86
C LEU A 284 -20.15 -6.75 -14.24
N SER A 285 -20.64 -6.10 -15.30
CA SER A 285 -20.27 -6.42 -16.70
C SER A 285 -18.81 -6.11 -17.05
N VAL A 286 -18.13 -5.26 -16.26
CA VAL A 286 -16.72 -4.90 -16.50
C VAL A 286 -15.76 -5.81 -15.75
N MET A 287 -16.18 -6.43 -14.65
CA MET A 287 -15.31 -7.26 -13.80
C MET A 287 -14.58 -8.38 -14.54
N PRO A 288 -15.22 -9.16 -15.44
CA PRO A 288 -14.48 -10.14 -16.25
C PRO A 288 -13.41 -9.50 -17.15
N LYS A 289 -13.66 -8.30 -17.68
CA LYS A 289 -12.69 -7.59 -18.52
C LYS A 289 -11.47 -7.12 -17.72
N LEU A 290 -11.68 -6.63 -16.48
CA LEU A 290 -10.59 -6.29 -15.56
C LEU A 290 -9.75 -7.51 -15.22
N ARG A 291 -10.38 -8.65 -14.87
CA ARG A 291 -9.72 -9.92 -14.64
C ARG A 291 -8.86 -10.34 -15.83
N ASP A 292 -9.45 -10.38 -17.02
CA ASP A 292 -8.79 -10.86 -18.25
C ASP A 292 -7.65 -9.91 -18.68
N ALA A 293 -7.75 -8.63 -18.35
CA ALA A 293 -6.70 -7.63 -18.53
C ALA A 293 -5.59 -7.70 -17.47
N GLY A 294 -5.78 -8.47 -16.40
CA GLY A 294 -4.84 -8.57 -15.27
C GLY A 294 -4.82 -7.36 -14.34
N VAL A 295 -5.86 -6.52 -14.39
CA VAL A 295 -5.97 -5.33 -13.52
C VAL A 295 -6.29 -5.78 -12.09
N VAL A 296 -5.48 -5.33 -11.12
CA VAL A 296 -5.73 -5.60 -9.70
C VAL A 296 -6.79 -4.62 -9.17
N GLY A 297 -7.85 -5.16 -8.58
CA GLY A 297 -8.88 -4.34 -7.92
C GLY A 297 -8.46 -3.96 -6.50
N VAL A 298 -8.38 -2.66 -6.18
CA VAL A 298 -7.97 -2.18 -4.86
C VAL A 298 -9.18 -1.64 -4.10
N ILE A 299 -9.58 -2.31 -3.03
CA ILE A 299 -10.67 -1.87 -2.14
C ILE A 299 -10.10 -1.08 -0.96
N LEU A 300 -10.81 -0.01 -0.60
CA LEU A 300 -10.38 0.99 0.39
C LEU A 300 -11.36 1.10 1.57
N PRO A 301 -11.49 0.06 2.41
CA PRO A 301 -12.54 -0.04 3.43
C PRO A 301 -12.51 1.10 4.45
N GLY A 302 -11.29 1.59 4.77
CA GLY A 302 -11.11 2.69 5.71
C GLY A 302 -11.71 4.00 5.21
N THR A 303 -11.68 4.24 3.89
CA THR A 303 -12.28 5.43 3.27
C THR A 303 -13.79 5.36 3.35
N ASP A 304 -14.38 4.24 2.92
CA ASP A 304 -15.83 4.05 2.95
C ASP A 304 -16.39 4.28 4.37
N PHE A 305 -15.70 3.74 5.37
CA PHE A 305 -16.04 3.94 6.77
C PHE A 305 -15.88 5.41 7.22
N ALA A 306 -14.75 6.04 6.93
CA ALA A 306 -14.42 7.38 7.43
C ALA A 306 -15.33 8.47 6.86
N VAL A 307 -15.67 8.37 5.56
CA VAL A 307 -16.53 9.36 4.90
C VAL A 307 -18.02 9.00 5.00
N LYS A 308 -18.37 7.88 5.64
CA LYS A 308 -19.75 7.33 5.63
C LYS A 308 -20.26 7.19 4.18
N HIS A 309 -19.47 6.51 3.35
CA HIS A 309 -19.76 6.39 1.93
C HIS A 309 -21.16 5.78 1.72
N PRO A 310 -22.01 6.35 0.86
CA PRO A 310 -23.37 5.88 0.68
C PRO A 310 -23.44 4.50 0.00
N HIS A 311 -22.38 4.13 -0.72
CA HIS A 311 -22.27 2.86 -1.42
C HIS A 311 -20.91 2.21 -1.12
N VAL A 312 -20.90 1.25 -0.21
CA VAL A 312 -19.68 0.50 0.14
C VAL A 312 -19.32 -0.46 -1.00
N ALA A 313 -18.05 -0.48 -1.38
CA ALA A 313 -17.56 -1.37 -2.43
C ALA A 313 -17.81 -2.84 -2.08
N ASN A 314 -18.52 -3.58 -2.95
CA ASN A 314 -18.79 -5.00 -2.77
C ASN A 314 -17.77 -5.83 -3.56
N ALA A 315 -16.76 -6.37 -2.86
CA ALA A 315 -15.72 -7.17 -3.48
C ALA A 315 -16.16 -8.60 -3.84
N ARG A 316 -17.29 -9.09 -3.30
CA ARG A 316 -17.68 -10.49 -3.51
C ARG A 316 -17.78 -10.89 -4.98
N PRO A 317 -18.50 -10.14 -5.86
CA PRO A 317 -18.56 -10.48 -7.28
C PRO A 317 -17.18 -10.44 -7.98
N MET A 318 -16.29 -9.55 -7.54
CA MET A 318 -14.93 -9.42 -8.09
C MET A 318 -14.08 -10.65 -7.72
N LEU A 319 -14.13 -11.08 -6.46
CA LEU A 319 -13.47 -12.28 -5.97
C LEU A 319 -14.00 -13.54 -6.64
N ASP A 320 -15.33 -13.67 -6.75
CA ASP A 320 -16.01 -14.82 -7.34
C ASP A 320 -15.73 -14.96 -8.85
N CYS A 321 -15.51 -13.87 -9.57
CA CYS A 321 -15.11 -13.93 -10.97
C CYS A 321 -13.60 -14.17 -11.14
N GLY A 322 -12.82 -14.29 -10.06
CA GLY A 322 -11.39 -14.60 -10.08
C GLY A 322 -10.47 -13.40 -10.30
N MET A 323 -10.92 -12.16 -10.04
CA MET A 323 -10.03 -11.01 -10.04
C MET A 323 -9.01 -11.12 -8.90
N THR A 324 -7.78 -10.70 -9.17
CA THR A 324 -6.82 -10.42 -8.09
C THR A 324 -7.26 -9.15 -7.37
N MET A 325 -7.48 -9.26 -6.07
CA MET A 325 -7.91 -8.14 -5.23
C MET A 325 -6.79 -7.71 -4.29
N ALA A 326 -6.73 -6.42 -4.00
CA ALA A 326 -5.85 -5.83 -3.00
C ALA A 326 -6.65 -4.99 -2.00
N LEU A 327 -6.08 -4.81 -0.81
CA LEU A 327 -6.58 -3.93 0.24
C LEU A 327 -5.54 -2.85 0.53
N ALA A 328 -6.00 -1.63 0.79
CA ALA A 328 -5.11 -0.53 1.14
C ALA A 328 -5.79 0.43 2.13
N THR A 329 -4.97 1.23 2.82
CA THR A 329 -5.46 2.17 3.85
C THR A 329 -6.10 3.42 3.24
N ASN A 330 -5.66 3.85 2.07
CA ASN A 330 -5.95 5.16 1.53
C ASN A 330 -5.65 6.29 2.55
N CYS A 331 -4.56 6.16 3.31
CA CYS A 331 -4.20 7.15 4.32
C CYS A 331 -4.07 8.54 3.69
N ASN A 332 -4.96 9.45 4.05
CA ASN A 332 -5.05 10.80 3.50
C ASN A 332 -5.63 11.79 4.54
N PRO A 333 -5.63 13.11 4.29
CA PRO A 333 -6.15 14.10 5.25
C PRO A 333 -7.63 13.94 5.63
N GLY A 334 -8.45 13.31 4.78
CA GLY A 334 -9.87 13.06 5.01
C GLY A 334 -10.17 11.67 5.59
N CYS A 335 -9.23 10.74 5.45
CA CYS A 335 -9.30 9.37 5.98
C CYS A 335 -7.93 9.03 6.60
N TRP A 336 -7.76 9.31 7.89
CA TRP A 336 -6.49 9.09 8.57
C TRP A 336 -6.40 7.65 9.09
N MET A 337 -6.12 6.72 8.17
CA MET A 337 -5.99 5.29 8.45
C MET A 337 -4.51 4.86 8.34
N GLU A 338 -3.92 4.39 9.44
CA GLU A 338 -2.50 3.98 9.51
C GLU A 338 -2.32 2.48 9.80
N SER A 339 -3.41 1.67 9.76
CA SER A 339 -3.36 0.27 10.15
C SER A 339 -4.03 -0.65 9.14
N MET A 340 -3.24 -1.49 8.48
CA MET A 340 -3.74 -2.57 7.62
C MET A 340 -4.57 -3.59 8.41
N GLN A 341 -4.33 -3.80 9.70
CA GLN A 341 -5.13 -4.72 10.53
C GLN A 341 -6.59 -4.23 10.68
N VAL A 342 -6.79 -2.90 10.80
CA VAL A 342 -8.13 -2.30 10.79
C VAL A 342 -8.77 -2.45 9.41
N VAL A 343 -7.99 -2.25 8.34
CA VAL A 343 -8.45 -2.46 6.95
C VAL A 343 -8.92 -3.90 6.74
N LEU A 344 -8.15 -4.91 7.19
CA LEU A 344 -8.55 -6.33 7.15
C LEU A 344 -9.90 -6.55 7.83
N THR A 345 -10.07 -6.00 9.05
CA THR A 345 -11.33 -6.13 9.81
C THR A 345 -12.51 -5.51 9.05
N LEU A 346 -12.34 -4.28 8.53
CA LEU A 346 -13.39 -3.60 7.77
C LEU A 346 -13.72 -4.35 6.48
N ALA A 347 -12.71 -4.84 5.74
CA ALA A 347 -12.90 -5.63 4.52
C ALA A 347 -13.77 -6.88 4.76
N CYS A 348 -13.50 -7.61 5.84
CA CYS A 348 -14.31 -8.77 6.21
C CYS A 348 -15.72 -8.38 6.66
N ARG A 349 -15.87 -7.25 7.35
CA ARG A 349 -17.17 -6.82 7.91
C ARG A 349 -18.07 -6.12 6.92
N GLN A 350 -17.52 -5.41 5.93
CA GLN A 350 -18.28 -4.50 5.06
C GLN A 350 -18.18 -4.85 3.57
N ASN A 351 -17.03 -5.38 3.11
CA ASN A 351 -16.72 -5.50 1.69
C ASN A 351 -16.81 -6.96 1.17
N GLY A 352 -17.20 -7.92 2.00
CA GLY A 352 -17.46 -9.31 1.60
C GLY A 352 -16.23 -10.21 1.51
N PHE A 353 -15.09 -9.84 2.10
CA PHE A 353 -13.91 -10.70 2.18
C PHE A 353 -14.06 -11.75 3.30
N SER A 354 -13.55 -12.96 3.06
CA SER A 354 -13.18 -13.89 4.13
C SER A 354 -11.83 -13.47 4.77
N PRO A 355 -11.48 -13.96 5.97
CA PRO A 355 -10.16 -13.69 6.56
C PRO A 355 -9.00 -14.08 5.64
N ALA A 356 -9.05 -15.23 4.99
CA ALA A 356 -8.02 -15.70 4.06
C ALA A 356 -7.86 -14.75 2.86
N GLU A 357 -8.97 -14.36 2.24
CA GLU A 357 -8.97 -13.41 1.12
C GLU A 357 -8.43 -12.04 1.55
N ALA A 358 -8.78 -11.56 2.74
CA ALA A 358 -8.31 -10.28 3.24
C ALA A 358 -6.79 -10.28 3.47
N PHE A 359 -6.23 -11.32 4.11
CA PHE A 359 -4.78 -11.45 4.28
C PHE A 359 -4.05 -11.53 2.93
N ARG A 360 -4.57 -12.34 2.01
CA ARG A 360 -4.01 -12.46 0.65
C ARG A 360 -4.05 -11.12 -0.09
N ALA A 361 -5.14 -10.36 0.01
CA ALA A 361 -5.30 -9.06 -0.60
C ALA A 361 -4.36 -7.98 0.01
N ALA A 362 -4.10 -8.06 1.33
CA ALA A 362 -3.20 -7.13 2.04
C ALA A 362 -1.70 -7.45 1.87
N THR A 363 -1.36 -8.56 1.23
CA THR A 363 0.03 -9.03 1.04
C THR A 363 0.32 -9.27 -0.44
N TYR A 364 -0.04 -10.44 -0.97
CA TYR A 364 0.12 -10.81 -2.37
C TYR A 364 -0.59 -9.84 -3.32
N GLY A 365 -1.88 -9.55 -3.05
CA GLY A 365 -2.66 -8.63 -3.87
C GLY A 365 -2.07 -7.24 -3.93
N GLY A 366 -1.65 -6.69 -2.77
CA GLY A 366 -0.97 -5.40 -2.70
C GLY A 366 0.35 -5.39 -3.48
N ALA A 367 1.15 -6.45 -3.40
CA ALA A 367 2.38 -6.58 -4.18
C ALA A 367 2.09 -6.63 -5.68
N ARG A 368 1.09 -7.39 -6.11
CA ARG A 368 0.66 -7.47 -7.52
C ARG A 368 0.16 -6.12 -8.04
N ALA A 369 -0.59 -5.36 -7.22
CA ALA A 369 -1.04 -4.02 -7.58
C ALA A 369 0.10 -3.04 -7.87
N LEU A 370 1.27 -3.27 -7.23
CA LEU A 370 2.48 -2.48 -7.41
C LEU A 370 3.48 -3.12 -8.39
N THR A 371 3.09 -4.17 -9.13
CA THR A 371 3.95 -4.92 -10.06
C THR A 371 5.23 -5.48 -9.41
N LEU A 372 5.16 -5.81 -8.11
CA LEU A 372 6.26 -6.40 -7.34
C LEU A 372 6.11 -7.92 -7.27
N ASP A 373 7.07 -8.65 -7.83
CA ASP A 373 7.03 -10.11 -7.92
C ASP A 373 7.84 -10.80 -6.82
N ASP A 374 8.65 -10.05 -6.08
CA ASP A 374 9.61 -10.57 -5.11
C ASP A 374 9.12 -10.56 -3.67
N ARG A 375 7.89 -10.10 -3.39
CA ARG A 375 7.31 -9.95 -2.05
C ARG A 375 5.81 -10.26 -1.99
N GLY A 376 5.22 -10.14 -0.80
CA GLY A 376 3.81 -10.48 -0.57
C GLY A 376 3.54 -11.97 -0.49
N VAL A 377 4.57 -12.80 -0.63
CA VAL A 377 4.57 -14.25 -0.45
C VAL A 377 5.79 -14.69 0.36
N LEU A 378 5.66 -15.77 1.13
CA LEU A 378 6.78 -16.43 1.79
C LEU A 378 7.16 -17.66 0.96
N ASP A 379 8.15 -17.49 0.09
CA ASP A 379 8.65 -18.55 -0.78
C ASP A 379 10.14 -18.41 -1.02
N VAL A 380 10.76 -19.46 -1.52
CA VAL A 380 12.20 -19.48 -1.82
C VAL A 380 12.59 -18.32 -2.73
N ASP A 381 13.71 -17.66 -2.39
CA ASP A 381 14.30 -16.49 -3.06
C ASP A 381 13.43 -15.22 -3.09
N LYS A 382 12.29 -15.20 -2.41
CA LYS A 382 11.53 -13.96 -2.15
C LYS A 382 12.18 -13.14 -1.05
N VAL A 383 11.92 -11.83 -1.06
CA VAL A 383 12.38 -10.92 -0.02
C VAL A 383 11.82 -11.34 1.34
N ALA A 384 12.67 -11.38 2.34
CA ALA A 384 12.31 -11.76 3.69
C ALA A 384 11.66 -10.59 4.45
N ASP A 385 10.47 -10.18 3.97
CA ASP A 385 9.58 -9.22 4.59
C ASP A 385 8.42 -9.97 5.22
N LEU A 386 8.39 -10.07 6.56
CA LEU A 386 7.39 -10.88 7.27
C LEU A 386 7.06 -10.32 8.66
N LEU A 387 5.93 -10.77 9.18
CA LEU A 387 5.41 -10.41 10.50
C LEU A 387 5.26 -11.66 11.36
N ILE A 388 5.57 -11.51 12.66
CA ILE A 388 5.11 -12.44 13.69
C ILE A 388 3.96 -11.76 14.42
N LEU A 389 2.79 -12.37 14.36
CA LEU A 389 1.56 -11.87 14.96
C LEU A 389 1.30 -12.59 16.30
N ASP A 390 1.07 -11.84 17.37
CA ASP A 390 0.77 -12.35 18.73
C ASP A 390 -0.68 -12.89 18.81
N VAL A 391 -0.94 -13.93 18.03
CA VAL A 391 -2.21 -14.65 17.94
C VAL A 391 -1.95 -16.13 17.67
N GLU A 392 -2.90 -17.00 18.03
CA GLU A 392 -2.84 -18.44 17.80
C GLU A 392 -3.29 -18.82 16.38
N THR A 393 -4.28 -18.10 15.85
CA THR A 393 -4.79 -18.27 14.49
C THR A 393 -4.88 -16.91 13.79
N PHE A 394 -4.73 -16.87 12.46
CA PHE A 394 -4.76 -15.61 11.73
C PHE A 394 -6.14 -14.92 11.77
N GLU A 395 -7.23 -15.68 11.94
CA GLU A 395 -8.59 -15.15 12.11
C GLU A 395 -8.73 -14.30 13.36
N ASP A 396 -7.91 -14.53 14.37
CA ASP A 396 -7.88 -13.75 15.61
C ASP A 396 -7.60 -12.27 15.36
N VAL A 397 -6.84 -11.92 14.31
CA VAL A 397 -6.57 -10.53 13.93
C VAL A 397 -7.86 -9.81 13.56
N ILE A 398 -8.77 -10.51 12.87
CA ILE A 398 -10.07 -9.97 12.46
C ILE A 398 -11.05 -9.95 13.66
N TYR A 399 -11.01 -11.02 14.48
CA TYR A 399 -11.95 -11.20 15.59
C TYR A 399 -11.62 -10.32 16.79
N LYS A 400 -10.33 -10.21 17.15
CA LYS A 400 -9.84 -9.43 18.30
C LYS A 400 -9.42 -8.01 17.87
N PHE A 401 -10.24 -7.35 17.03
CA PHE A 401 -9.94 -6.02 16.50
C PHE A 401 -9.77 -4.96 17.60
N GLY A 402 -9.04 -3.90 17.29
CA GLY A 402 -8.83 -2.76 18.21
C GLY A 402 -7.51 -2.80 18.98
N ARG A 403 -6.67 -3.82 18.76
CA ARG A 403 -5.28 -3.86 19.27
C ARG A 403 -4.30 -4.10 18.12
N ASN A 404 -3.04 -3.76 18.33
CA ASN A 404 -1.97 -4.17 17.45
C ASN A 404 -1.55 -5.60 17.77
N HIS A 405 -1.71 -6.52 16.82
CA HIS A 405 -1.29 -7.91 16.93
C HIS A 405 0.15 -8.15 16.43
N VAL A 406 0.78 -7.18 15.77
CA VAL A 406 2.15 -7.33 15.28
C VAL A 406 3.11 -7.28 16.47
N GLN A 407 3.72 -8.41 16.77
CA GLN A 407 4.78 -8.50 17.77
C GLN A 407 6.12 -8.15 17.16
N THR A 408 6.44 -8.69 15.97
CA THR A 408 7.74 -8.51 15.33
C THR A 408 7.56 -8.19 13.85
N VAL A 409 8.27 -7.17 13.38
CA VAL A 409 8.38 -6.85 11.95
C VAL A 409 9.79 -7.21 11.51
N ILE A 410 9.88 -8.06 10.49
CA ILE A 410 11.14 -8.42 9.84
C ILE A 410 11.12 -7.81 8.44
N LYS A 411 12.13 -7.01 8.14
CA LYS A 411 12.32 -6.35 6.84
C LYS A 411 13.67 -6.76 6.26
N LYS A 412 13.64 -7.35 5.05
CA LYS A 412 14.87 -7.85 4.39
C LYS A 412 15.72 -8.71 5.32
N GLY A 413 15.07 -9.63 6.03
CA GLY A 413 15.71 -10.56 6.96
C GLY A 413 16.20 -9.95 8.29
N LYS A 414 15.92 -8.68 8.56
CA LYS A 414 16.31 -8.00 9.81
C LYS A 414 15.07 -7.66 10.64
N VAL A 415 15.11 -7.92 11.95
CA VAL A 415 14.10 -7.43 12.88
C VAL A 415 14.23 -5.91 12.96
N VAL A 416 13.21 -5.19 12.50
CA VAL A 416 13.20 -3.71 12.45
C VAL A 416 12.23 -3.08 13.44
N ALA A 417 11.25 -3.86 13.93
CA ALA A 417 10.36 -3.42 15.00
C ALA A 417 9.93 -4.61 15.87
N ARG A 418 9.71 -4.35 17.15
CA ARG A 418 9.20 -5.33 18.12
C ARG A 418 8.32 -4.64 19.16
N ASP A 419 7.19 -5.29 19.52
CA ASP A 419 6.25 -4.82 20.54
C ASP A 419 5.82 -3.36 20.36
N GLY A 420 5.52 -2.98 19.11
CA GLY A 420 5.08 -1.63 18.74
C GLY A 420 6.18 -0.57 18.73
N ARG A 421 7.46 -0.96 18.78
CA ARG A 421 8.61 -0.03 18.77
C ARG A 421 9.56 -0.38 17.63
N ILE A 422 9.99 0.64 16.90
CA ILE A 422 11.05 0.49 15.90
C ILE A 422 12.38 0.33 16.65
N LEU A 423 13.17 -0.63 16.22
CA LEU A 423 14.51 -0.86 16.75
C LEU A 423 15.48 0.09 16.00
N GLU A 424 16.31 0.81 16.75
CA GLU A 424 17.39 1.58 16.16
C GLU A 424 18.39 0.61 15.53
N SER A 425 18.79 0.87 14.29
CA SER A 425 19.91 0.14 13.68
C SER A 425 21.15 0.42 14.50
N GLU A 426 21.86 -0.62 14.95
CA GLU A 426 23.19 -0.40 15.52
C GLU A 426 24.03 0.39 14.51
N PRO A 427 24.74 1.44 14.94
CA PRO A 427 25.62 2.17 14.05
C PRO A 427 26.67 1.20 13.48
N SER A 428 26.73 1.13 12.16
CA SER A 428 27.67 0.30 11.38
C SER A 428 29.10 0.74 11.58
#